data_293f00d9cfaa75e84f0b42ca2b74b85e
#
_entry.id   293f00d9cfaa75e84f0b42ca2b74b85e
#
_cell.length_a   1.000
_cell.length_b   1.000
_cell.length_c   1.000
_cell.angle_alpha   90.00
_cell.angle_beta   90.00
_cell.angle_gamma   90.00
#
_symmetry.space_group_name_H-M   'P 1'
#
loop_
_entity.id
_entity.type
_entity.pdbx_description
1 polymer ?
#
loop_
_entity_poly.entity_id
_entity_poly.type
_entity_poly.pdbx_seq_one_letter_code
_entity_poly.pdbx_strand_id
1 'polypeptide(L)'
;MSDFPFPGLNLALATPFDGAGQIDFSRLEANIESYLAAGVKSFVLSSGTGMHVYLSVEESRALVERGAKVINGRAKIIVQTSALLIDDVIARTKHAVDCGAHGVMVLPPFFEGPTDDDEIVEFYGKVGNAGLPVIGYNVPQAVGVAITPELFGKLSALRNFCSVKDSSGDFTRQTNLIRTGFSVMNGADPFALYSLYAGCGGLIWGGANFAPRSCLAMIKAATAHKWEEARTIWRDIEPAMTHIWEADYVKTVYAACEIMGYGAGHPRRPLKALSQNRITTLHHILKPLAKRELALAKAA
;
A
#
# COMPACT_ATOMS: atom_id res chain seq x y z
N MET A 1 14.48 17.98 7.54
CA MET A 1 13.95 16.67 7.08
C MET A 1 14.35 16.54 5.63
N SER A 2 15.18 15.54 5.29
CA SER A 2 15.51 15.26 3.89
C SER A 2 14.22 15.05 3.11
N ASP A 3 14.22 15.42 1.83
CA ASP A 3 13.06 15.30 0.93
C ASP A 3 12.59 13.85 0.83
N PHE A 4 11.75 13.43 1.78
CA PHE A 4 11.15 12.10 1.73
C PHE A 4 10.33 11.97 0.43
N PRO A 5 10.63 10.98 -0.43
CA PRO A 5 10.10 10.97 -1.78
C PRO A 5 8.60 10.62 -1.89
N PHE A 6 7.97 10.05 -0.84
CA PHE A 6 6.62 9.50 -0.90
C PHE A 6 5.69 10.00 0.21
N PRO A 7 5.54 11.33 0.41
CA PRO A 7 4.64 11.86 1.44
C PRO A 7 3.17 11.63 1.10
N GLY A 8 2.32 11.62 2.13
CA GLY A 8 0.87 11.53 1.98
C GLY A 8 0.39 10.15 1.56
N LEU A 9 -0.57 10.09 0.62
CA LEU A 9 -1.18 8.84 0.15
C LEU A 9 -0.36 8.18 -0.94
N ASN A 10 0.04 6.93 -0.71
CA ASN A 10 0.54 6.01 -1.71
C ASN A 10 -0.47 4.86 -1.80
N LEU A 11 -1.27 4.84 -2.86
CA LEU A 11 -2.36 3.88 -3.03
C LEU A 11 -1.80 2.49 -3.32
N ALA A 12 -1.98 1.55 -2.38
CA ALA A 12 -1.65 0.14 -2.61
C ALA A 12 -2.69 -0.47 -3.55
N LEU A 13 -2.46 -0.33 -4.85
CA LEU A 13 -3.44 -0.61 -5.90
C LEU A 13 -3.88 -2.08 -5.88
N ALA A 14 -5.19 -2.31 -5.86
CA ALA A 14 -5.78 -3.62 -6.07
C ALA A 14 -5.64 -4.02 -7.55
N THR A 15 -5.25 -5.28 -7.81
CA THR A 15 -5.19 -5.82 -9.17
C THR A 15 -6.57 -6.36 -9.55
N PRO A 16 -7.25 -5.81 -10.56
CA PRO A 16 -8.53 -6.35 -10.99
C PRO A 16 -8.37 -7.71 -11.67
N PHE A 17 -9.27 -8.63 -11.35
CA PHE A 17 -9.33 -9.93 -12.02
C PHE A 17 -10.70 -10.16 -12.64
N ASP A 18 -10.71 -10.82 -13.80
CA ASP A 18 -11.91 -11.27 -14.46
C ASP A 18 -12.49 -12.56 -13.83
N GLY A 19 -13.60 -13.07 -14.39
CA GLY A 19 -14.25 -14.28 -13.88
C GLY A 19 -13.42 -15.57 -14.07
N ALA A 20 -12.40 -15.55 -14.93
CA ALA A 20 -11.46 -16.65 -15.13
C ALA A 20 -10.22 -16.52 -14.23
N GLY A 21 -10.10 -15.42 -13.46
CA GLY A 21 -8.96 -15.13 -12.60
C GLY A 21 -7.76 -14.58 -13.36
N GLN A 22 -7.94 -14.08 -14.59
CA GLN A 22 -6.90 -13.37 -15.33
C GLN A 22 -6.92 -11.89 -14.93
N ILE A 23 -5.78 -11.20 -15.09
CA ILE A 23 -5.74 -9.75 -14.84
C ILE A 23 -6.64 -9.04 -15.86
N ASP A 24 -7.62 -8.28 -15.37
CA ASP A 24 -8.45 -7.41 -16.20
C ASP A 24 -7.75 -6.06 -16.40
N PHE A 25 -6.95 -5.98 -17.44
CA PHE A 25 -6.21 -4.77 -17.76
C PHE A 25 -7.10 -3.58 -18.12
N SER A 26 -8.28 -3.81 -18.68
CA SER A 26 -9.22 -2.75 -19.01
C SER A 26 -9.76 -2.08 -17.73
N ARG A 27 -10.10 -2.88 -16.73
CA ARG A 27 -10.48 -2.37 -15.42
C ARG A 27 -9.32 -1.71 -14.70
N LEU A 28 -8.12 -2.28 -14.78
CA LEU A 28 -6.92 -1.68 -14.20
C LEU A 28 -6.72 -0.24 -14.73
N GLU A 29 -6.78 -0.06 -16.04
CA GLU A 29 -6.63 1.23 -16.70
C GLU A 29 -7.73 2.22 -16.27
N ALA A 30 -8.99 1.79 -16.29
CA ALA A 30 -10.13 2.60 -15.86
C ALA A 30 -10.03 3.01 -14.38
N ASN A 31 -9.59 2.09 -13.51
CA ASN A 31 -9.38 2.38 -12.10
C ASN A 31 -8.26 3.38 -11.88
N ILE A 32 -7.12 3.24 -12.55
CA ILE A 32 -6.00 4.19 -12.47
C ILE A 32 -6.48 5.58 -12.88
N GLU A 33 -7.21 5.71 -13.99
CA GLU A 33 -7.77 7.01 -14.43
C GLU A 33 -8.73 7.59 -13.39
N SER A 34 -9.60 6.77 -12.80
CA SER A 34 -10.53 7.20 -11.75
C SER A 34 -9.80 7.70 -10.49
N TYR A 35 -8.71 7.02 -10.09
CA TYR A 35 -7.87 7.44 -8.96
C TYR A 35 -7.09 8.72 -9.25
N LEU A 36 -6.55 8.87 -10.46
CA LEU A 36 -5.89 10.10 -10.89
C LEU A 36 -6.89 11.28 -10.88
N ALA A 37 -8.11 11.07 -11.39
CA ALA A 37 -9.19 12.06 -11.34
C ALA A 37 -9.65 12.36 -9.90
N ALA A 38 -9.53 11.41 -8.97
CA ALA A 38 -9.76 11.64 -7.54
C ALA A 38 -8.63 12.42 -6.86
N GLY A 39 -7.48 12.63 -7.52
CA GLY A 39 -6.33 13.36 -7.01
C GLY A 39 -5.21 12.50 -6.43
N VAL A 40 -5.24 11.19 -6.63
CA VAL A 40 -4.13 10.28 -6.21
C VAL A 40 -2.86 10.63 -6.99
N LYS A 41 -1.75 10.82 -6.28
CA LYS A 41 -0.45 11.23 -6.81
C LYS A 41 0.66 10.20 -6.61
N SER A 42 0.36 9.05 -6.06
CA SER A 42 1.31 7.94 -5.91
C SER A 42 0.59 6.60 -5.85
N PHE A 43 1.11 5.63 -6.58
CA PHE A 43 0.59 4.25 -6.66
C PHE A 43 1.66 3.25 -6.26
N VAL A 44 1.26 2.20 -5.55
CA VAL A 44 2.07 1.01 -5.32
C VAL A 44 1.53 -0.10 -6.21
N LEU A 45 2.23 -0.40 -7.29
CA LEU A 45 1.87 -1.47 -8.24
C LEU A 45 2.37 -2.82 -7.72
N SER A 46 1.71 -3.90 -8.12
CA SER A 46 2.02 -5.27 -7.65
C SER A 46 2.05 -5.36 -6.12
N SER A 47 1.15 -4.64 -5.43
CA SER A 47 1.12 -4.55 -3.97
C SER A 47 0.57 -5.82 -3.32
N GLY A 48 0.71 -5.94 -1.98
CA GLY A 48 0.04 -6.99 -1.21
C GLY A 48 -1.47 -6.96 -1.38
N THR A 49 -2.09 -5.77 -1.34
CA THR A 49 -3.52 -5.56 -1.65
C THR A 49 -3.86 -6.03 -3.07
N GLY A 50 -2.94 -5.85 -4.02
CA GLY A 50 -3.05 -6.32 -5.41
C GLY A 50 -2.69 -7.79 -5.61
N MET A 51 -2.63 -8.58 -4.53
CA MET A 51 -2.35 -10.03 -4.58
C MET A 51 -0.98 -10.38 -5.17
N HIS A 52 0.05 -9.58 -4.88
CA HIS A 52 1.43 -9.75 -5.33
C HIS A 52 1.92 -11.21 -5.37
N VAL A 53 1.70 -11.97 -4.28
CA VAL A 53 2.18 -13.36 -4.15
C VAL A 53 1.42 -14.37 -5.02
N TYR A 54 0.32 -13.96 -5.64
CA TYR A 54 -0.51 -14.78 -6.52
C TYR A 54 -0.36 -14.41 -8.00
N LEU A 55 0.60 -13.56 -8.34
CA LEU A 55 0.94 -13.20 -9.71
C LEU A 55 2.17 -13.97 -10.17
N SER A 56 2.14 -14.47 -11.41
CA SER A 56 3.38 -14.97 -12.04
C SER A 56 4.36 -13.82 -12.28
N VAL A 57 5.60 -14.16 -12.64
CA VAL A 57 6.61 -13.15 -12.98
C VAL A 57 6.16 -12.32 -14.17
N GLU A 58 5.61 -12.96 -15.19
CA GLU A 58 5.12 -12.35 -16.43
C GLU A 58 3.91 -11.45 -16.16
N GLU A 59 2.97 -11.91 -15.33
CA GLU A 59 1.81 -11.12 -14.92
C GLU A 59 2.21 -9.87 -14.11
N SER A 60 3.14 -10.03 -13.17
CA SER A 60 3.67 -8.91 -12.39
C SER A 60 4.36 -7.87 -13.28
N ARG A 61 5.15 -8.31 -14.27
CA ARG A 61 5.79 -7.44 -15.26
C ARG A 61 4.76 -6.70 -16.10
N ALA A 62 3.82 -7.44 -16.71
CA ALA A 62 2.76 -6.85 -17.54
C ALA A 62 1.90 -5.83 -16.75
N LEU A 63 1.61 -6.12 -15.47
CA LEU A 63 0.89 -5.20 -14.58
C LEU A 63 1.66 -3.89 -14.39
N VAL A 64 2.96 -3.97 -14.12
CA VAL A 64 3.83 -2.80 -13.91
C VAL A 64 3.97 -1.98 -15.19
N GLU A 65 4.25 -2.63 -16.32
CA GLU A 65 4.36 -1.96 -17.64
C GLU A 65 3.06 -1.23 -18.01
N ARG A 66 1.92 -1.92 -17.87
CA ARG A 66 0.62 -1.35 -18.21
C ARG A 66 0.25 -0.21 -17.27
N GLY A 67 0.44 -0.41 -15.96
CA GLY A 67 0.18 0.62 -14.96
C GLY A 67 1.06 1.86 -15.17
N ALA A 68 2.35 1.68 -15.41
CA ALA A 68 3.28 2.78 -15.69
C ALA A 68 2.88 3.56 -16.95
N LYS A 69 2.51 2.85 -18.02
CA LYS A 69 2.04 3.44 -19.27
C LYS A 69 0.79 4.30 -19.08
N VAL A 70 -0.19 3.82 -18.32
CA VAL A 70 -1.43 4.57 -18.05
C VAL A 70 -1.15 5.76 -17.15
N ILE A 71 -0.36 5.59 -16.10
CA ILE A 71 0.01 6.68 -15.18
C ILE A 71 0.76 7.79 -15.93
N ASN A 72 1.64 7.44 -16.85
CA ASN A 72 2.32 8.34 -17.80
C ASN A 72 2.84 9.63 -17.13
N GLY A 73 3.62 9.52 -16.07
CA GLY A 73 4.23 10.63 -15.35
C GLY A 73 3.28 11.50 -14.52
N ARG A 74 1.96 11.22 -14.51
CA ARG A 74 0.96 12.00 -13.75
C ARG A 74 1.00 11.76 -12.24
N ALA A 75 1.63 10.67 -11.82
CA ALA A 75 1.79 10.27 -10.42
C ALA A 75 3.09 9.48 -10.23
N LYS A 76 3.56 9.39 -8.98
CA LYS A 76 4.69 8.53 -8.63
C LYS A 76 4.30 7.06 -8.67
N ILE A 77 5.27 6.23 -8.96
CA ILE A 77 5.12 4.77 -9.03
C ILE A 77 6.11 4.13 -8.05
N ILE A 78 5.59 3.35 -7.14
CA ILE A 78 6.33 2.41 -6.29
C ILE A 78 5.97 1.01 -6.78
N VAL A 79 6.94 0.11 -6.90
CA VAL A 79 6.69 -1.28 -7.27
C VAL A 79 7.05 -2.19 -6.11
N GLN A 80 6.15 -3.11 -5.72
CA GLN A 80 6.53 -4.17 -4.80
C GLN A 80 7.28 -5.24 -5.57
N THR A 81 8.56 -5.47 -5.21
CA THR A 81 9.47 -6.36 -5.93
C THR A 81 9.89 -7.58 -5.12
N SER A 82 9.23 -7.82 -3.99
CA SER A 82 9.54 -8.95 -3.09
C SER A 82 9.46 -10.30 -3.81
N ALA A 83 10.41 -11.18 -3.52
CA ALA A 83 10.46 -12.57 -3.95
C ALA A 83 11.28 -13.37 -2.92
N LEU A 84 11.25 -14.71 -2.98
CA LEU A 84 12.07 -15.55 -2.10
C LEU A 84 13.55 -15.48 -2.51
N LEU A 85 13.83 -15.52 -3.80
CA LEU A 85 15.20 -15.44 -4.32
C LEU A 85 15.63 -13.98 -4.46
N ILE A 86 16.79 -13.63 -3.93
CA ILE A 86 17.34 -12.27 -4.04
C ILE A 86 17.54 -11.84 -5.51
N ASP A 87 17.93 -12.77 -6.39
CA ASP A 87 18.13 -12.47 -7.80
C ASP A 87 16.81 -12.09 -8.48
N ASP A 88 15.69 -12.69 -8.09
CA ASP A 88 14.35 -12.30 -8.56
C ASP A 88 13.96 -10.91 -8.04
N VAL A 89 14.27 -10.59 -6.77
CA VAL A 89 14.06 -9.23 -6.23
C VAL A 89 14.82 -8.20 -7.04
N ILE A 90 16.10 -8.47 -7.33
CA ILE A 90 16.97 -7.59 -8.11
C ILE A 90 16.45 -7.46 -9.56
N ALA A 91 16.05 -8.58 -10.19
CA ALA A 91 15.52 -8.58 -11.55
C ALA A 91 14.21 -7.78 -11.66
N ARG A 92 13.30 -7.95 -10.69
CA ARG A 92 12.05 -7.17 -10.61
C ARG A 92 12.32 -5.68 -10.33
N THR A 93 13.35 -5.38 -9.51
CA THR A 93 13.74 -4.00 -9.23
C THR A 93 14.31 -3.32 -10.48
N LYS A 94 15.16 -3.99 -11.25
CA LYS A 94 15.67 -3.49 -12.53
C LYS A 94 14.54 -3.26 -13.53
N HIS A 95 13.60 -4.19 -13.65
CA HIS A 95 12.41 -4.01 -14.47
C HIS A 95 11.56 -2.80 -14.03
N ALA A 96 11.45 -2.56 -12.72
CA ALA A 96 10.78 -1.34 -12.23
C ALA A 96 11.51 -0.06 -12.64
N VAL A 97 12.86 -0.06 -12.63
CA VAL A 97 13.68 1.06 -13.18
C VAL A 97 13.33 1.29 -14.66
N ASP A 98 13.34 0.25 -15.47
CA ASP A 98 13.05 0.32 -16.91
C ASP A 98 11.64 0.85 -17.20
N CYS A 99 10.69 0.57 -16.29
CA CYS A 99 9.31 1.10 -16.36
C CYS A 99 9.15 2.53 -15.81
N GLY A 100 10.24 3.18 -15.36
CA GLY A 100 10.20 4.55 -14.83
C GLY A 100 9.60 4.64 -13.42
N ALA A 101 9.71 3.59 -12.60
CA ALA A 101 9.33 3.64 -11.20
C ALA A 101 10.20 4.62 -10.40
N HIS A 102 9.64 5.17 -9.33
CA HIS A 102 10.29 6.14 -8.45
C HIS A 102 10.84 5.50 -7.17
N GLY A 103 10.44 4.27 -6.88
CA GLY A 103 10.91 3.50 -5.73
C GLY A 103 10.38 2.07 -5.75
N VAL A 104 10.90 1.26 -4.87
CA VAL A 104 10.45 -0.12 -4.67
C VAL A 104 10.10 -0.37 -3.21
N MET A 105 9.15 -1.28 -2.98
CA MET A 105 8.78 -1.77 -1.66
C MET A 105 9.14 -3.24 -1.58
N VAL A 106 9.91 -3.62 -0.56
CA VAL A 106 10.51 -4.95 -0.46
C VAL A 106 10.33 -5.51 0.94
N LEU A 107 9.80 -6.74 1.04
CA LEU A 107 9.81 -7.53 2.27
C LEU A 107 11.25 -7.91 2.62
N PRO A 108 11.62 -8.01 3.92
CA PRO A 108 12.83 -8.72 4.27
C PRO A 108 12.74 -10.16 3.75
N PRO A 109 13.86 -10.90 3.66
CA PRO A 109 13.82 -12.32 3.35
C PRO A 109 12.85 -13.03 4.30
N PHE A 110 11.97 -13.87 3.77
CA PHE A 110 10.85 -14.46 4.51
C PHE A 110 10.76 -15.96 4.27
N PHE A 111 9.95 -16.67 5.05
CA PHE A 111 9.82 -18.12 5.01
C PHE A 111 11.16 -18.81 5.28
N GLU A 112 11.44 -19.07 6.56
CA GLU A 112 12.75 -19.56 7.03
C GLU A 112 13.90 -18.60 6.69
N GLY A 113 13.62 -17.29 6.71
CA GLY A 113 14.56 -16.24 6.42
C GLY A 113 15.63 -16.05 7.50
N PRO A 114 16.58 -15.13 7.28
CA PRO A 114 17.68 -14.88 8.20
C PRO A 114 17.18 -14.44 9.58
N THR A 115 17.93 -14.86 10.59
CA THR A 115 17.74 -14.44 11.99
C THR A 115 18.75 -13.35 12.40
N ASP A 116 19.75 -13.09 11.55
CA ASP A 116 20.79 -12.11 11.77
C ASP A 116 20.46 -10.79 11.02
N ASP A 117 20.54 -9.70 11.75
CA ASP A 117 20.33 -8.36 11.19
C ASP A 117 21.29 -8.02 10.04
N ASP A 118 22.55 -8.47 10.13
CA ASP A 118 23.58 -8.13 9.15
C ASP A 118 23.29 -8.79 7.78
N GLU A 119 22.70 -9.98 7.76
CA GLU A 119 22.22 -10.63 6.54
C GLU A 119 21.07 -9.84 5.90
N ILE A 120 20.17 -9.28 6.73
CA ILE A 120 19.07 -8.42 6.26
C ILE A 120 19.62 -7.10 5.71
N VAL A 121 20.63 -6.52 6.36
CA VAL A 121 21.31 -5.29 5.89
C VAL A 121 21.99 -5.54 4.56
N GLU A 122 22.70 -6.66 4.41
CA GLU A 122 23.35 -7.05 3.15
C GLU A 122 22.31 -7.23 2.03
N PHE A 123 21.20 -7.91 2.32
CA PHE A 123 20.09 -8.08 1.37
C PHE A 123 19.57 -6.74 0.86
N TYR A 124 19.19 -5.82 1.74
CA TYR A 124 18.67 -4.51 1.33
C TYR A 124 19.75 -3.66 0.64
N GLY A 125 21.01 -3.79 1.02
CA GLY A 125 22.13 -3.17 0.33
C GLY A 125 22.25 -3.61 -1.13
N LYS A 126 22.13 -4.91 -1.39
CA LYS A 126 22.14 -5.46 -2.76
C LYS A 126 20.93 -4.99 -3.58
N VAL A 127 19.72 -4.95 -2.98
CA VAL A 127 18.51 -4.43 -3.63
C VAL A 127 18.68 -2.95 -3.98
N GLY A 128 19.19 -2.14 -3.05
CA GLY A 128 19.40 -0.70 -3.26
C GLY A 128 20.40 -0.39 -4.39
N ASN A 129 21.34 -1.29 -4.66
CA ASN A 129 22.30 -1.14 -5.76
C ASN A 129 21.64 -1.24 -7.15
N ALA A 130 20.39 -1.70 -7.24
CA ALA A 130 19.63 -1.68 -8.49
C ALA A 130 19.15 -0.27 -8.90
N GLY A 131 19.34 0.77 -8.05
CA GLY A 131 19.25 2.17 -8.44
C GLY A 131 17.98 2.92 -8.04
N LEU A 132 17.03 2.30 -7.33
CA LEU A 132 15.82 2.97 -6.82
C LEU A 132 15.83 3.13 -5.30
N PRO A 133 15.14 4.15 -4.76
CA PRO A 133 14.81 4.24 -3.35
C PRO A 133 14.05 2.99 -2.88
N VAL A 134 14.49 2.40 -1.76
CA VAL A 134 13.94 1.17 -1.19
C VAL A 134 13.13 1.49 0.07
N ILE A 135 11.89 1.02 0.09
CA ILE A 135 11.01 1.01 1.26
C ILE A 135 11.02 -0.41 1.82
N GLY A 136 11.57 -0.60 3.02
CA GLY A 136 11.46 -1.87 3.73
C GLY A 136 10.01 -2.13 4.16
N TYR A 137 9.51 -3.34 3.97
CA TYR A 137 8.12 -3.66 4.33
C TYR A 137 8.08 -4.51 5.60
N ASN A 138 7.67 -3.90 6.70
CA ASN A 138 7.57 -4.54 8.02
C ASN A 138 6.15 -5.09 8.23
N VAL A 139 6.00 -6.39 8.14
CA VAL A 139 4.75 -7.13 8.38
C VAL A 139 5.06 -8.49 9.04
N PRO A 140 5.61 -8.46 10.27
CA PRO A 140 6.22 -9.64 10.91
C PRO A 140 5.25 -10.81 11.09
N GLN A 141 3.97 -10.54 11.28
CA GLN A 141 2.92 -11.57 11.38
C GLN A 141 2.72 -12.38 10.10
N ALA A 142 3.16 -11.85 8.95
CA ALA A 142 3.04 -12.53 7.66
C ALA A 142 4.36 -13.15 7.18
N VAL A 143 5.51 -12.58 7.59
CA VAL A 143 6.82 -12.98 7.05
C VAL A 143 7.76 -13.59 8.08
N GLY A 144 7.44 -13.51 9.38
CA GLY A 144 8.27 -14.08 10.45
C GLY A 144 9.47 -13.22 10.85
N VAL A 145 9.78 -12.16 10.11
CA VAL A 145 10.92 -11.25 10.38
C VAL A 145 10.37 -9.86 10.72
N ALA A 146 10.88 -9.25 11.79
CA ALA A 146 10.51 -7.90 12.21
C ALA A 146 11.66 -6.92 11.94
N ILE A 147 11.34 -5.78 11.32
CA ILE A 147 12.26 -4.64 11.30
C ILE A 147 12.10 -3.92 12.64
N THR A 148 13.08 -4.14 13.53
CA THR A 148 13.14 -3.47 14.84
C THR A 148 13.70 -2.05 14.69
N PRO A 149 13.58 -1.16 15.70
CA PRO A 149 14.23 0.16 15.67
C PRO A 149 15.76 0.06 15.48
N GLU A 150 16.41 -0.94 16.06
CA GLU A 150 17.84 -1.19 15.94
C GLU A 150 18.21 -1.57 14.49
N LEU A 151 17.50 -2.55 13.92
CA LEU A 151 17.69 -2.93 12.51
C LEU A 151 17.36 -1.75 11.58
N PHE A 152 16.30 -0.99 11.86
CA PHE A 152 15.96 0.19 11.06
C PHE A 152 17.08 1.24 11.08
N GLY A 153 17.73 1.43 12.23
CA GLY A 153 18.93 2.28 12.34
C GLY A 153 20.06 1.83 11.40
N LYS A 154 20.36 0.52 11.36
CA LYS A 154 21.36 -0.06 10.44
C LYS A 154 20.93 0.13 8.97
N LEU A 155 19.67 -0.15 8.63
CA LEU A 155 19.14 -0.03 7.28
C LEU A 155 19.14 1.41 6.76
N SER A 156 18.85 2.38 7.62
CA SER A 156 18.83 3.81 7.25
C SER A 156 20.20 4.37 6.88
N ALA A 157 21.29 3.69 7.24
CA ALA A 157 22.65 4.03 6.82
C ALA A 157 22.93 3.60 5.36
N LEU A 158 22.08 2.75 4.75
CA LEU A 158 22.23 2.33 3.36
C LEU A 158 21.81 3.47 2.41
N ARG A 159 22.61 3.73 1.39
CA ARG A 159 22.45 4.86 0.48
C ARG A 159 21.04 5.04 -0.11
N ASN A 160 20.39 3.94 -0.47
CA ASN A 160 19.11 3.95 -1.16
C ASN A 160 17.93 3.47 -0.29
N PHE A 161 18.14 3.18 0.99
CA PHE A 161 17.05 2.82 1.89
C PHE A 161 16.39 4.10 2.42
N CYS A 162 15.15 4.36 2.04
CA CYS A 162 14.52 5.66 2.29
C CYS A 162 13.42 5.64 3.36
N SER A 163 12.86 4.47 3.70
CA SER A 163 11.74 4.37 4.63
C SER A 163 11.45 2.92 5.02
N VAL A 164 10.63 2.77 6.05
CA VAL A 164 9.94 1.52 6.38
C VAL A 164 8.44 1.73 6.29
N LYS A 165 7.73 0.83 5.57
CA LYS A 165 6.28 0.68 5.71
C LYS A 165 6.01 -0.26 6.87
N ASP A 166 5.34 0.22 7.92
CA ASP A 166 4.95 -0.63 9.04
C ASP A 166 3.48 -1.04 8.95
N SER A 167 3.25 -2.35 8.81
CA SER A 167 1.94 -3.01 8.82
C SER A 167 1.86 -4.06 9.94
N SER A 168 2.63 -3.89 11.00
CA SER A 168 2.62 -4.83 12.14
C SER A 168 1.28 -4.87 12.89
N GLY A 169 0.49 -3.80 12.81
CA GLY A 169 -0.70 -3.64 13.65
C GLY A 169 -0.38 -3.31 15.11
N ASP A 170 0.89 -3.06 15.42
CA ASP A 170 1.37 -2.66 16.75
C ASP A 170 1.75 -1.17 16.74
N PHE A 171 0.86 -0.34 17.29
CA PHE A 171 1.08 1.11 17.30
C PHE A 171 2.26 1.51 18.19
N THR A 172 2.55 0.74 19.25
CA THR A 172 3.73 0.98 20.09
C THR A 172 5.03 0.74 19.28
N ARG A 173 5.08 -0.35 18.52
CA ARG A 173 6.20 -0.62 17.61
C ARG A 173 6.36 0.50 16.59
N GLN A 174 5.28 0.92 15.96
CA GLN A 174 5.32 1.99 14.96
C GLN A 174 5.84 3.31 15.55
N THR A 175 5.40 3.69 16.76
CA THR A 175 5.90 4.90 17.41
C THR A 175 7.37 4.80 17.80
N ASN A 176 7.86 3.60 18.14
CA ASN A 176 9.29 3.38 18.38
C ASN A 176 10.11 3.52 17.08
N LEU A 177 9.60 3.04 15.95
CA LEU A 177 10.24 3.28 14.64
C LEU A 177 10.26 4.77 14.31
N ILE A 178 9.18 5.52 14.52
CA ILE A 178 9.12 6.97 14.29
C ILE A 178 10.14 7.73 15.15
N ARG A 179 10.33 7.31 16.41
CA ARG A 179 11.32 7.92 17.32
C ARG A 179 12.77 7.79 16.86
N THR A 180 13.08 6.88 15.92
CA THR A 180 14.43 6.81 15.33
C THR A 180 14.78 8.07 14.54
N GLY A 181 13.81 8.89 14.17
CA GLY A 181 13.99 10.09 13.35
C GLY A 181 14.02 9.82 11.85
N PHE A 182 13.98 8.55 11.42
CA PHE A 182 13.89 8.18 10.01
C PHE A 182 12.44 8.14 9.53
N SER A 183 12.24 8.21 8.22
CA SER A 183 10.89 8.22 7.65
C SER A 183 10.21 6.85 7.82
N VAL A 184 9.03 6.86 8.40
CA VAL A 184 8.15 5.70 8.54
C VAL A 184 6.85 5.95 7.80
N MET A 185 6.35 4.94 7.10
CA MET A 185 5.04 4.95 6.45
C MET A 185 4.11 3.98 7.18
N ASN A 186 2.88 4.40 7.43
CA ASN A 186 1.89 3.49 7.97
C ASN A 186 1.29 2.61 6.87
N GLY A 187 1.11 1.34 7.17
CA GLY A 187 0.43 0.36 6.33
C GLY A 187 -0.69 -0.41 7.04
N ALA A 188 -1.01 -0.04 8.29
CA ALA A 188 -2.12 -0.58 9.04
C ALA A 188 -3.33 0.35 8.91
N ASP A 189 -4.35 -0.06 8.18
CA ASP A 189 -5.50 0.77 7.81
C ASP A 189 -6.17 1.47 9.00
N PRO A 190 -6.45 0.81 10.16
CA PRO A 190 -7.12 1.45 11.28
C PRO A 190 -6.27 2.50 12.00
N PHE A 191 -4.97 2.59 11.71
CA PHE A 191 -4.07 3.56 12.35
C PHE A 191 -3.74 4.78 11.49
N ALA A 192 -4.36 4.92 10.31
CA ALA A 192 -3.97 5.93 9.33
C ALA A 192 -3.92 7.36 9.92
N LEU A 193 -4.99 7.82 10.58
CA LEU A 193 -5.01 9.15 11.20
C LEU A 193 -4.05 9.27 12.39
N TYR A 194 -4.01 8.24 13.24
CA TYR A 194 -3.17 8.23 14.44
C TYR A 194 -1.68 8.23 14.08
N SER A 195 -1.31 7.52 13.01
CA SER A 195 0.06 7.49 12.50
C SER A 195 0.51 8.83 11.94
N LEU A 196 -0.36 9.55 11.24
CA LEU A 196 -0.07 10.92 10.79
C LEU A 196 0.12 11.85 11.97
N TYR A 197 -0.71 11.74 13.01
CA TYR A 197 -0.56 12.51 14.24
C TYR A 197 0.75 12.19 14.96
N ALA A 198 1.17 10.93 14.98
CA ALA A 198 2.44 10.48 15.56
C ALA A 198 3.68 10.87 14.75
N GLY A 199 3.53 11.40 13.53
CA GLY A 199 4.64 11.86 12.68
C GLY A 199 5.07 10.91 11.58
N CYS A 200 4.25 9.95 11.17
CA CYS A 200 4.50 9.19 9.94
C CYS A 200 4.64 10.11 8.73
N GLY A 201 5.64 9.84 7.87
CA GLY A 201 5.90 10.62 6.66
C GLY A 201 4.88 10.40 5.54
N GLY A 202 4.15 9.28 5.57
CA GLY A 202 3.14 8.92 4.58
C GLY A 202 2.39 7.65 4.92
N LEU A 203 1.46 7.28 4.05
CA LEU A 203 0.64 6.08 4.16
C LEU A 203 0.78 5.25 2.89
N ILE A 204 1.03 3.94 3.01
CA ILE A 204 0.81 2.99 1.92
C ILE A 204 -0.48 2.25 2.24
N TRP A 205 -1.58 2.60 1.57
CA TRP A 205 -2.91 2.36 2.07
C TRP A 205 -3.78 1.58 1.10
N GLY A 206 -4.20 0.36 1.50
CA GLY A 206 -5.05 -0.49 0.68
C GLY A 206 -6.53 -0.09 0.74
N GLY A 207 -7.03 0.32 1.90
CA GLY A 207 -8.41 0.78 2.06
C GLY A 207 -8.74 2.01 1.21
N ALA A 208 -7.76 2.80 0.82
CA ALA A 208 -7.98 3.95 -0.06
C ALA A 208 -8.45 3.55 -1.48
N ASN A 209 -8.38 2.27 -1.88
CA ASN A 209 -8.93 1.82 -3.17
C ASN A 209 -10.43 2.04 -3.28
N PHE A 210 -11.19 1.94 -2.19
CA PHE A 210 -12.64 2.13 -2.23
C PHE A 210 -13.13 3.50 -1.74
N ALA A 211 -12.23 4.36 -1.22
CA ALA A 211 -12.58 5.69 -0.72
C ALA A 211 -11.45 6.73 -0.90
N PRO A 212 -10.91 6.90 -2.12
CA PRO A 212 -9.72 7.72 -2.34
C PRO A 212 -9.92 9.19 -1.98
N ARG A 213 -11.07 9.78 -2.28
CA ARG A 213 -11.33 11.21 -2.01
C ARG A 213 -11.43 11.49 -0.51
N SER A 214 -12.11 10.63 0.25
CA SER A 214 -12.22 10.75 1.71
C SER A 214 -10.86 10.58 2.38
N CYS A 215 -10.06 9.61 1.94
CA CYS A 215 -8.70 9.41 2.42
C CYS A 215 -7.81 10.62 2.15
N LEU A 216 -7.85 11.15 0.93
CA LEU A 216 -7.10 12.37 0.56
C LEU A 216 -7.55 13.60 1.34
N ALA A 217 -8.85 13.79 1.56
CA ALA A 217 -9.38 14.88 2.35
C ALA A 217 -8.92 14.80 3.81
N MET A 218 -8.94 13.62 4.42
CA MET A 218 -8.44 13.39 5.76
C MET A 218 -6.94 13.70 5.87
N ILE A 219 -6.13 13.18 4.93
CA ILE A 219 -4.68 13.44 4.88
C ILE A 219 -4.40 14.93 4.72
N LYS A 220 -5.12 15.62 3.82
CA LYS A 220 -4.98 17.07 3.60
C LYS A 220 -5.26 17.85 4.89
N ALA A 221 -6.31 17.53 5.61
CA ALA A 221 -6.63 18.16 6.89
C ALA A 221 -5.56 17.88 7.94
N ALA A 222 -5.10 16.63 8.07
CA ALA A 222 -4.05 16.24 9.01
C ALA A 222 -2.72 16.94 8.72
N THR A 223 -2.30 17.00 7.45
CA THR A 223 -1.07 17.68 7.02
C THR A 223 -1.13 19.19 7.26
N ALA A 224 -2.33 19.78 7.19
CA ALA A 224 -2.56 21.18 7.55
C ALA A 224 -2.73 21.41 9.06
N HIS A 225 -2.50 20.40 9.90
CA HIS A 225 -2.70 20.41 11.36
C HIS A 225 -4.14 20.73 11.80
N LYS A 226 -5.12 20.55 10.91
CA LYS A 226 -6.56 20.72 11.20
C LYS A 226 -7.14 19.41 11.77
N TRP A 227 -6.69 19.05 12.96
CA TRP A 227 -6.96 17.73 13.54
C TRP A 227 -8.44 17.45 13.81
N GLU A 228 -9.24 18.45 14.18
CA GLU A 228 -10.69 18.28 14.37
C GLU A 228 -11.41 18.02 13.03
N GLU A 229 -10.98 18.67 11.96
CA GLU A 229 -11.48 18.41 10.62
C GLU A 229 -11.10 16.98 10.18
N ALA A 230 -9.83 16.61 10.34
CA ALA A 230 -9.34 15.27 10.03
C ALA A 230 -10.09 14.19 10.83
N ARG A 231 -10.32 14.41 12.13
CA ARG A 231 -11.08 13.50 12.99
C ARG A 231 -12.54 13.36 12.56
N THR A 232 -13.16 14.46 12.12
CA THR A 232 -14.54 14.43 11.62
C THR A 232 -14.66 13.60 10.34
N ILE A 233 -13.68 13.69 9.45
CA ILE A 233 -13.62 12.85 8.24
C ILE A 233 -13.34 11.40 8.63
N TRP A 234 -12.41 11.17 9.56
CA TRP A 234 -12.00 9.85 10.01
C TRP A 234 -13.14 9.02 10.58
N ARG A 235 -14.10 9.64 11.28
CA ARG A 235 -15.29 8.96 11.81
C ARG A 235 -16.12 8.23 10.75
N ASP A 236 -16.11 8.71 9.50
CA ASP A 236 -16.80 8.04 8.40
C ASP A 236 -15.93 6.96 7.74
N ILE A 237 -14.59 7.07 7.86
CA ILE A 237 -13.61 6.16 7.25
C ILE A 237 -13.29 4.98 8.17
N GLU A 238 -13.07 5.25 9.45
CA GLU A 238 -12.53 4.33 10.46
C GLU A 238 -13.30 3.01 10.55
N PRO A 239 -14.66 2.96 10.58
CA PRO A 239 -15.38 1.70 10.69
C PRO A 239 -15.09 0.73 9.55
N ALA A 240 -14.90 1.25 8.33
CA ALA A 240 -14.54 0.44 7.18
C ALA A 240 -13.09 -0.06 7.28
N MET A 241 -12.16 0.79 7.73
CA MET A 241 -10.74 0.44 7.87
C MET A 241 -10.52 -0.61 8.95
N THR A 242 -11.19 -0.48 10.10
CA THR A 242 -11.17 -1.50 11.16
C THR A 242 -11.78 -2.82 10.67
N HIS A 243 -12.92 -2.75 9.98
CA HIS A 243 -13.56 -3.96 9.48
C HIS A 243 -12.70 -4.73 8.47
N ILE A 244 -12.06 -4.06 7.52
CA ILE A 244 -11.17 -4.75 6.55
C ILE A 244 -9.94 -5.33 7.25
N TRP A 245 -9.43 -4.69 8.28
CA TRP A 245 -8.26 -5.13 9.03
C TRP A 245 -8.53 -6.39 9.87
N GLU A 246 -9.67 -6.44 10.54
CA GLU A 246 -10.08 -7.56 11.40
C GLU A 246 -10.64 -8.76 10.61
N ALA A 247 -11.01 -8.54 9.36
CA ALA A 247 -11.62 -9.55 8.50
C ALA A 247 -10.59 -10.22 7.57
N ASP A 248 -11.08 -10.91 6.54
CA ASP A 248 -10.27 -11.41 5.42
C ASP A 248 -9.86 -10.22 4.53
N TYR A 249 -8.76 -9.56 4.85
CA TYR A 249 -8.33 -8.26 4.32
C TYR A 249 -8.55 -8.12 2.80
N VAL A 250 -7.87 -8.94 1.99
CA VAL A 250 -7.93 -8.85 0.52
C VAL A 250 -9.36 -9.02 0.01
N LYS A 251 -10.07 -10.04 0.48
CA LYS A 251 -11.45 -10.30 0.04
C LYS A 251 -12.39 -9.15 0.37
N THR A 252 -12.19 -8.54 1.55
CA THR A 252 -13.03 -7.43 2.01
C THR A 252 -12.74 -6.15 1.27
N VAL A 253 -11.46 -5.86 0.97
CA VAL A 253 -11.08 -4.72 0.12
C VAL A 253 -11.66 -4.86 -1.28
N TYR A 254 -11.57 -6.05 -1.91
CA TYR A 254 -12.13 -6.28 -3.25
C TYR A 254 -13.65 -6.09 -3.26
N ALA A 255 -14.36 -6.64 -2.29
CA ALA A 255 -15.81 -6.45 -2.16
C ALA A 255 -16.18 -4.97 -1.91
N ALA A 256 -15.40 -4.26 -1.10
CA ALA A 256 -15.60 -2.83 -0.86
C ALA A 256 -15.38 -2.01 -2.15
N CYS A 257 -14.36 -2.35 -2.95
CA CYS A 257 -14.14 -1.72 -4.26
C CYS A 257 -15.34 -1.90 -5.19
N GLU A 258 -15.90 -3.12 -5.29
CA GLU A 258 -17.11 -3.38 -6.10
C GLU A 258 -18.31 -2.55 -5.60
N ILE A 259 -18.56 -2.51 -4.29
CA ILE A 259 -19.66 -1.75 -3.68
C ILE A 259 -19.52 -0.24 -3.96
N MET A 260 -18.29 0.26 -3.95
CA MET A 260 -17.99 1.69 -4.07
C MET A 260 -17.73 2.15 -5.52
N GLY A 261 -17.82 1.24 -6.50
CA GLY A 261 -17.71 1.55 -7.92
C GLY A 261 -16.29 1.58 -8.48
N TYR A 262 -15.30 1.05 -7.73
CA TYR A 262 -13.91 0.87 -8.18
C TYR A 262 -13.64 -0.61 -8.50
N GLY A 263 -14.31 -1.15 -9.50
CA GLY A 263 -14.35 -2.58 -9.80
C GLY A 263 -13.00 -3.29 -9.75
N ALA A 264 -12.80 -4.16 -8.73
CA ALA A 264 -11.61 -5.00 -8.58
C ALA A 264 -11.89 -6.47 -8.98
N GLY A 265 -13.16 -6.80 -9.25
CA GLY A 265 -13.60 -8.17 -9.51
C GLY A 265 -13.56 -9.03 -8.25
N HIS A 266 -13.23 -10.30 -8.43
CA HIS A 266 -13.06 -11.22 -7.30
C HIS A 266 -11.57 -11.49 -7.07
N PRO A 267 -11.16 -11.70 -5.80
CA PRO A 267 -9.79 -12.11 -5.53
C PRO A 267 -9.48 -13.43 -6.25
N ARG A 268 -8.24 -13.57 -6.74
CA ARG A 268 -7.77 -14.81 -7.39
C ARG A 268 -7.78 -15.99 -6.44
N ARG A 269 -8.08 -17.17 -6.92
CA ARG A 269 -7.94 -18.43 -6.16
C ARG A 269 -6.50 -18.60 -5.62
N PRO A 270 -6.33 -19.19 -4.42
CA PRO A 270 -7.32 -19.97 -3.66
C PRO A 270 -8.31 -19.12 -2.83
N LEU A 271 -8.19 -17.78 -2.85
CA LEU A 271 -9.11 -16.92 -2.13
C LEU A 271 -10.51 -16.97 -2.78
N LYS A 272 -11.53 -17.15 -1.95
CA LYS A 272 -12.94 -17.13 -2.39
C LYS A 272 -13.54 -15.75 -2.15
N ALA A 273 -14.54 -15.38 -2.91
CA ALA A 273 -15.36 -14.20 -2.64
C ALA A 273 -15.97 -14.25 -1.22
N LEU A 274 -16.33 -13.10 -0.68
CA LEU A 274 -17.04 -13.02 0.60
C LEU A 274 -18.44 -13.69 0.49
N SER A 275 -18.90 -14.25 1.61
CA SER A 275 -20.28 -14.73 1.71
C SER A 275 -21.27 -13.57 1.66
N GLN A 276 -22.51 -13.85 1.24
CA GLN A 276 -23.56 -12.84 1.11
C GLN A 276 -23.82 -12.08 2.42
N ASN A 277 -23.78 -12.76 3.58
CA ASN A 277 -23.96 -12.11 4.87
C ASN A 277 -22.86 -11.09 5.16
N ARG A 278 -21.61 -11.40 4.83
CA ARG A 278 -20.47 -10.47 5.00
C ARG A 278 -20.56 -9.30 4.03
N ILE A 279 -21.03 -9.52 2.81
CA ILE A 279 -21.29 -8.44 1.84
C ILE A 279 -22.38 -7.50 2.37
N THR A 280 -23.47 -8.03 2.94
CA THR A 280 -24.54 -7.23 3.53
C THR A 280 -24.02 -6.38 4.70
N THR A 281 -23.21 -6.95 5.58
CA THR A 281 -22.55 -6.22 6.68
C THR A 281 -21.66 -5.11 6.13
N LEU A 282 -20.86 -5.40 5.12
CA LEU A 282 -19.97 -4.43 4.50
C LEU A 282 -20.72 -3.26 3.84
N HIS A 283 -21.83 -3.52 3.15
CA HIS A 283 -22.71 -2.48 2.63
C HIS A 283 -23.20 -1.52 3.72
N HIS A 284 -23.56 -2.07 4.89
CA HIS A 284 -24.00 -1.24 6.00
C HIS A 284 -22.88 -0.35 6.55
N ILE A 285 -21.69 -0.92 6.72
CA ILE A 285 -20.52 -0.20 7.22
C ILE A 285 -20.07 0.90 6.24
N LEU A 286 -20.12 0.63 4.93
CA LEU A 286 -19.69 1.58 3.90
C LEU A 286 -20.69 2.73 3.65
N LYS A 287 -21.92 2.65 4.12
CA LYS A 287 -22.96 3.63 3.81
C LYS A 287 -22.62 5.09 4.14
N PRO A 288 -22.07 5.43 5.33
CA PRO A 288 -21.64 6.80 5.63
C PRO A 288 -20.49 7.25 4.72
N LEU A 289 -19.52 6.38 4.49
CA LEU A 289 -18.35 6.64 3.65
C LEU A 289 -18.76 6.86 2.18
N ALA A 290 -19.68 6.05 1.65
CA ALA A 290 -20.21 6.22 0.29
C ALA A 290 -20.89 7.58 0.10
N LYS A 291 -21.66 8.03 1.10
CA LYS A 291 -22.29 9.36 1.09
C LYS A 291 -21.23 10.47 1.02
N ARG A 292 -20.16 10.36 1.78
CA ARG A 292 -19.03 11.31 1.78
C ARG A 292 -18.30 11.31 0.44
N GLU A 293 -17.93 10.13 -0.08
CA GLU A 293 -17.25 9.99 -1.38
C GLU A 293 -18.05 10.66 -2.50
N LEU A 294 -19.36 10.43 -2.53
CA LEU A 294 -20.25 11.02 -3.52
C LEU A 294 -20.32 12.55 -3.38
N ALA A 295 -20.36 13.08 -2.16
CA ALA A 295 -20.36 14.52 -1.91
C ALA A 295 -19.05 15.17 -2.39
N LEU A 296 -17.91 14.56 -2.10
CA LEU A 296 -16.59 15.03 -2.55
C LEU A 296 -16.42 14.94 -4.08
N ALA A 297 -16.99 13.90 -4.72
CA ALA A 297 -16.97 13.77 -6.18
C ALA A 297 -17.78 14.87 -6.90
N LYS A 298 -18.84 15.37 -6.28
CA LYS A 298 -19.68 16.47 -6.84
C LYS A 298 -19.06 17.85 -6.64
N ALA A 299 -18.14 17.99 -5.69
CA ALA A 299 -17.49 19.26 -5.36
C ALA A 299 -16.15 19.46 -6.09
N ALA A 300 -15.65 18.44 -6.80
CA ALA A 300 -14.41 18.44 -7.58
C ALA A 300 -14.68 18.79 -9.04
#